data_d36d51e02788336a831ea2f1ff20cb5d
#
_entry.id   d36d51e02788336a831ea2f1ff20cb5d
#
_cell.length_a   1.000
_cell.length_b   1.000
_cell.length_c   1.000
_cell.angle_alpha   90.00
_cell.angle_beta   90.00
_cell.angle_gamma   90.00
#
_symmetry.space_group_name_H-M   'P 1'
#
loop_
_entity.id
_entity.type
_entity.pdbx_description
1 polymer ?
#
loop_
_entity_poly.entity_id
_entity_poly.type
_entity_poly.pdbx_seq_one_letter_code
_entity_poly.pdbx_strand_id
1 'polypeptide(L)'
;MKIYVLIHEQDTESAWGSHVSLFLNRDLAEASMRKCWEDALKSWEFDLDKEMYDDHCWEYNHDNAAVVDGTDIERWRIEEQDLAVGVAVKVHGGLVQSVIANADVDLDVYDLDVSDFPDEGEEDEADERRRVFEELASRPDWRSVW
;
A
#
# COMPACT_ATOMS: atom_id res chain seq x y z
N MET A 1 -8.74 6.72 1.26
CA MET A 1 -7.45 6.19 0.71
C MET A 1 -7.74 4.82 0.14
N LYS A 2 -7.17 4.50 -1.03
CA LYS A 2 -7.29 3.15 -1.60
C LYS A 2 -6.13 2.29 -1.15
N ILE A 3 -6.43 1.05 -0.80
CA ILE A 3 -5.46 -0.01 -0.58
C ILE A 3 -5.75 -1.15 -1.55
N TYR A 4 -4.73 -1.91 -1.89
CA TYR A 4 -4.80 -3.05 -2.79
C TYR A 4 -4.40 -4.29 -2.01
N VAL A 5 -5.30 -5.26 -1.98
CA VAL A 5 -5.17 -6.49 -1.22
C VAL A 5 -4.83 -7.60 -2.19
N LEU A 6 -3.59 -8.06 -2.20
CA LEU A 6 -3.19 -9.25 -2.95
C LEU A 6 -3.49 -10.48 -2.09
N ILE A 7 -4.39 -11.31 -2.58
CA ILE A 7 -4.77 -12.57 -1.95
C ILE A 7 -4.15 -13.70 -2.77
N HIS A 8 -3.36 -14.53 -2.13
CA HIS A 8 -2.79 -15.75 -2.67
C HIS A 8 -3.46 -16.95 -2.01
N GLU A 9 -4.04 -17.82 -2.80
CA GLU A 9 -4.66 -19.06 -2.36
C GLU A 9 -3.89 -20.24 -2.96
N GLN A 10 -3.52 -21.18 -2.12
CA GLN A 10 -2.74 -22.35 -2.49
C GLN A 10 -3.45 -23.62 -2.01
N ASP A 11 -3.60 -24.58 -2.92
CA ASP A 11 -4.10 -25.92 -2.64
C ASP A 11 -3.24 -26.90 -3.46
N THR A 12 -2.21 -27.45 -2.84
CA THR A 12 -1.22 -28.33 -3.46
C THR A 12 -0.98 -29.54 -2.56
N GLU A 13 -0.36 -30.58 -3.10
CA GLU A 13 0.00 -31.78 -2.30
C GLU A 13 0.87 -31.44 -1.07
N SER A 14 1.67 -30.36 -1.14
CA SER A 14 2.62 -29.99 -0.09
C SER A 14 2.15 -28.87 0.83
N ALA A 15 1.17 -28.07 0.40
CA ALA A 15 0.70 -26.90 1.16
C ALA A 15 -0.73 -26.52 0.77
N TRP A 16 -1.49 -26.05 1.75
CA TRP A 16 -2.79 -25.44 1.53
C TRP A 16 -2.96 -24.21 2.42
N GLY A 17 -3.69 -23.23 1.96
CA GLY A 17 -3.99 -22.04 2.73
C GLY A 17 -4.16 -20.78 1.89
N SER A 18 -4.27 -19.66 2.59
CA SER A 18 -4.29 -18.35 1.95
C SER A 18 -3.32 -17.40 2.63
N HIS A 19 -2.72 -16.54 1.83
CA HIS A 19 -1.84 -15.46 2.30
C HIS A 19 -2.32 -14.13 1.74
N VAL A 20 -2.25 -13.08 2.57
CA VAL A 20 -2.72 -11.74 2.22
C VAL A 20 -1.59 -10.75 2.36
N SER A 21 -1.38 -9.94 1.33
CA SER A 21 -0.43 -8.83 1.34
C SER A 21 -1.15 -7.52 1.01
N LEU A 22 -0.77 -6.43 1.68
CA LEU A 22 -1.38 -5.12 1.52
C LEU A 22 -0.42 -4.17 0.81
N PHE A 23 -0.96 -3.40 -0.15
CA PHE A 23 -0.20 -2.41 -0.90
C PHE A 23 -0.97 -1.09 -0.95
N LEU A 24 -0.24 0.02 -0.90
CA LEU A 24 -0.79 1.36 -1.09
C LEU A 24 -0.80 1.80 -2.57
N ASN A 25 -0.15 1.03 -3.43
CA ASN A 25 -0.01 1.29 -4.85
C ASN A 25 -0.39 0.03 -5.64
N ARG A 26 -1.24 0.20 -6.66
CA ARG A 26 -1.71 -0.89 -7.51
C ARG A 26 -0.57 -1.54 -8.30
N ASP A 27 0.33 -0.74 -8.87
CA ASP A 27 1.43 -1.23 -9.69
C ASP A 27 2.36 -2.16 -8.88
N LEU A 28 2.56 -1.85 -7.58
CA LEU A 28 3.32 -2.70 -6.68
C LEU A 28 2.60 -4.02 -6.36
N ALA A 29 1.27 -3.98 -6.21
CA ALA A 29 0.47 -5.20 -6.02
C ALA A 29 0.54 -6.10 -7.27
N GLU A 30 0.38 -5.50 -8.47
CA GLU A 30 0.49 -6.21 -9.75
C GLU A 30 1.90 -6.79 -9.97
N ALA A 31 2.95 -6.02 -9.68
CA ALA A 31 4.33 -6.50 -9.78
C ALA A 31 4.61 -7.66 -8.82
N SER A 32 4.06 -7.59 -7.60
CA SER A 32 4.17 -8.68 -6.63
C SER A 32 3.41 -9.92 -7.09
N MET A 33 2.19 -9.78 -7.58
CA MET A 33 1.39 -10.87 -8.13
C MET A 33 2.11 -11.54 -9.32
N ARG A 34 2.60 -10.74 -10.26
CA ARG A 34 3.36 -11.26 -11.42
C ARG A 34 4.55 -12.08 -11.00
N LYS A 35 5.34 -11.54 -10.05
CA LYS A 35 6.50 -12.25 -9.54
C LYS A 35 6.14 -13.59 -8.92
N CYS A 36 5.11 -13.63 -8.06
CA CYS A 36 4.66 -14.87 -7.43
C CYS A 36 4.21 -15.90 -8.47
N TRP A 37 3.44 -15.47 -9.47
CA TRP A 37 2.98 -16.31 -10.58
C TRP A 37 4.15 -16.87 -11.42
N GLU A 38 5.11 -16.01 -11.80
CA GLU A 38 6.32 -16.46 -12.54
C GLU A 38 7.18 -17.43 -11.71
N ASP A 39 7.27 -17.20 -10.41
CA ASP A 39 8.02 -18.08 -9.50
C ASP A 39 7.30 -19.45 -9.34
N ALA A 40 5.96 -19.47 -9.30
CA ALA A 40 5.17 -20.71 -9.30
C ALA A 40 5.37 -21.50 -10.59
N LEU A 41 5.26 -20.87 -11.76
CA LEU A 41 5.52 -21.50 -13.05
C LEU A 41 6.91 -22.17 -13.12
N LYS A 42 7.93 -21.48 -12.60
CA LYS A 42 9.30 -22.04 -12.54
C LYS A 42 9.42 -23.17 -11.53
N SER A 43 8.84 -23.01 -10.35
CA SER A 43 8.88 -23.98 -9.25
C SER A 43 8.21 -25.30 -9.64
N TRP A 44 7.15 -25.23 -10.41
CA TRP A 44 6.42 -26.40 -10.89
C TRP A 44 6.99 -26.98 -12.21
N GLU A 45 8.01 -26.35 -12.77
CA GLU A 45 8.54 -26.68 -14.10
C GLU A 45 7.43 -26.74 -15.16
N PHE A 46 6.46 -25.78 -15.03
CA PHE A 46 5.22 -25.77 -15.80
C PHE A 46 5.50 -25.58 -17.30
N ASP A 47 4.95 -26.47 -18.11
CA ASP A 47 5.12 -26.45 -19.57
C ASP A 47 4.06 -25.53 -20.22
N LEU A 48 4.46 -24.31 -20.55
CA LEU A 48 3.62 -23.32 -21.20
C LEU A 48 3.26 -23.65 -22.68
N ASP A 49 4.01 -24.55 -23.32
CA ASP A 49 3.79 -24.99 -24.71
C ASP A 49 2.80 -26.16 -24.82
N LYS A 50 2.51 -26.81 -23.69
CA LYS A 50 1.52 -27.87 -23.62
C LYS A 50 0.10 -27.32 -23.85
N GLU A 51 -0.73 -28.07 -24.55
CA GLU A 51 -2.13 -27.74 -24.76
C GLU A 51 -2.84 -27.58 -23.40
N MET A 52 -3.64 -26.51 -23.25
CA MET A 52 -4.37 -26.21 -22.03
C MET A 52 -5.58 -27.11 -21.90
N TYR A 53 -5.75 -27.70 -20.72
CA TYR A 53 -6.92 -28.49 -20.29
C TYR A 53 -7.38 -28.03 -18.92
N ASP A 54 -8.50 -28.53 -18.43
CA ASP A 54 -9.05 -28.14 -17.11
C ASP A 54 -8.07 -28.44 -15.94
N ASP A 55 -7.24 -29.48 -16.12
CA ASP A 55 -6.24 -29.93 -15.15
C ASP A 55 -4.80 -29.49 -15.50
N HIS A 56 -4.60 -28.73 -16.56
CA HIS A 56 -3.33 -28.13 -16.94
C HIS A 56 -3.59 -26.79 -17.62
N CYS A 57 -3.66 -25.73 -16.84
CA CYS A 57 -3.93 -24.40 -17.35
C CYS A 57 -3.28 -23.29 -16.52
N TRP A 58 -3.14 -22.15 -17.14
CA TRP A 58 -2.65 -20.95 -16.50
C TRP A 58 -3.41 -19.72 -16.99
N GLU A 59 -3.49 -18.71 -16.16
CA GLU A 59 -3.99 -17.38 -16.52
C GLU A 59 -3.17 -16.28 -15.87
N TYR A 60 -3.11 -15.14 -16.53
CA TYR A 60 -2.56 -13.92 -15.98
C TYR A 60 -3.26 -12.70 -16.59
N ASN A 61 -3.74 -11.83 -15.74
CA ASN A 61 -4.21 -10.48 -16.10
C ASN A 61 -3.91 -9.51 -14.95
N HIS A 62 -4.35 -8.24 -15.07
CA HIS A 62 -4.07 -7.20 -14.09
C HIS A 62 -4.68 -7.44 -12.70
N ASP A 63 -5.72 -8.24 -12.59
CA ASP A 63 -6.46 -8.47 -11.35
C ASP A 63 -6.30 -9.88 -10.81
N ASN A 64 -6.00 -10.85 -11.69
CA ASN A 64 -5.99 -12.27 -11.35
C ASN A 64 -4.85 -12.99 -12.04
N ALA A 65 -4.35 -14.01 -11.38
CA ALA A 65 -3.43 -14.98 -11.94
C ALA A 65 -3.74 -16.36 -11.35
N ALA A 66 -3.48 -17.42 -12.13
CA ALA A 66 -3.62 -18.79 -11.66
C ALA A 66 -2.65 -19.73 -12.37
N VAL A 67 -2.32 -20.82 -11.70
CA VAL A 67 -1.62 -21.99 -12.25
C VAL A 67 -2.31 -23.24 -11.72
N VAL A 68 -2.64 -24.16 -12.61
CA VAL A 68 -3.26 -25.45 -12.29
C VAL A 68 -2.46 -26.56 -12.97
N ASP A 69 -2.01 -27.54 -12.21
CA ASP A 69 -1.34 -28.74 -12.74
C ASP A 69 -1.81 -29.99 -11.97
N GLY A 70 -2.69 -30.73 -12.57
CA GLY A 70 -3.36 -31.84 -11.93
C GLY A 70 -4.28 -31.37 -10.80
N THR A 71 -3.98 -31.77 -9.58
CA THR A 71 -4.70 -31.38 -8.36
C THR A 71 -4.08 -30.16 -7.68
N ASP A 72 -2.91 -29.74 -8.12
CA ASP A 72 -2.21 -28.60 -7.55
C ASP A 72 -2.71 -27.31 -8.17
N ILE A 73 -3.09 -26.36 -7.32
CA ILE A 73 -3.69 -25.08 -7.71
C ILE A 73 -3.07 -23.96 -6.90
N GLU A 74 -2.59 -22.93 -7.60
CA GLU A 74 -2.31 -21.63 -6.99
C GLU A 74 -3.08 -20.53 -7.71
N ARG A 75 -3.67 -19.63 -6.93
CA ARG A 75 -4.43 -18.48 -7.44
C ARG A 75 -4.05 -17.22 -6.70
N TRP A 76 -4.01 -16.13 -7.46
CA TRP A 76 -3.77 -14.79 -6.93
C TRP A 76 -4.89 -13.87 -7.43
N ARG A 77 -5.35 -12.97 -6.58
CA ARG A 77 -6.25 -11.90 -6.99
C ARG A 77 -5.93 -10.62 -6.24
N ILE A 78 -6.14 -9.49 -6.92
CA ILE A 78 -6.01 -8.16 -6.32
C ILE A 78 -7.41 -7.58 -6.12
N GLU A 79 -7.73 -7.23 -4.89
CA GLU A 79 -8.95 -6.55 -4.51
C GLU A 79 -8.64 -5.10 -4.13
N GLU A 80 -9.37 -4.14 -4.68
CA GLU A 80 -9.30 -2.74 -4.29
C GLU A 80 -10.26 -2.50 -3.13
N GLN A 81 -9.76 -1.89 -2.04
CA GLN A 81 -10.53 -1.55 -0.86
C GLN A 81 -10.38 -0.06 -0.53
N ASP A 82 -11.48 0.56 -0.14
CA ASP A 82 -11.45 1.92 0.37
C ASP A 82 -11.19 1.91 1.88
N LEU A 83 -10.05 2.46 2.28
CA LEU A 83 -9.72 2.67 3.68
C LEU A 83 -10.09 4.11 4.07
N ALA A 84 -11.16 4.25 4.86
CA ALA A 84 -11.57 5.53 5.41
C ALA A 84 -10.77 5.84 6.68
N VAL A 85 -9.67 6.56 6.53
CA VAL A 85 -8.93 7.13 7.68
C VAL A 85 -9.42 8.55 7.89
N GLY A 86 -9.96 8.82 9.08
CA GLY A 86 -10.41 10.14 9.50
C GLY A 86 -9.53 10.65 10.64
N VAL A 87 -9.07 11.89 10.52
CA VAL A 87 -8.37 12.60 11.57
C VAL A 87 -9.11 13.92 11.81
N ALA A 88 -9.43 14.20 13.07
CA ALA A 88 -10.00 15.48 13.47
C ALA A 88 -9.07 16.19 14.44
N VAL A 89 -8.69 17.42 14.10
CA VAL A 89 -7.79 18.25 14.88
C VAL A 89 -8.57 19.42 15.46
N LYS A 90 -8.52 19.59 16.78
CA LYS A 90 -9.08 20.75 17.48
C LYS A 90 -7.98 21.78 17.70
N VAL A 91 -8.17 22.96 17.15
CA VAL A 91 -7.27 24.10 17.32
C VAL A 91 -7.99 25.20 18.10
N HIS A 92 -7.31 25.83 19.04
CA HIS A 92 -7.82 26.99 19.77
C HIS A 92 -6.65 27.92 20.12
N GLY A 93 -6.78 29.21 19.76
CA GLY A 93 -5.73 30.21 20.01
C GLY A 93 -4.40 29.90 19.34
N GLY A 94 -4.42 29.36 18.11
CA GLY A 94 -3.21 28.94 17.39
C GLY A 94 -2.58 27.64 17.87
N LEU A 95 -3.10 27.01 18.93
CA LEU A 95 -2.53 25.79 19.51
C LEU A 95 -3.41 24.56 19.24
N VAL A 96 -2.76 23.46 18.85
CA VAL A 96 -3.43 22.15 18.77
C VAL A 96 -3.80 21.69 20.18
N GLN A 97 -5.10 21.55 20.43
CA GLN A 97 -5.64 21.16 21.74
C GLN A 97 -5.89 19.66 21.86
N SER A 98 -6.26 19.04 20.75
CA SER A 98 -6.62 17.63 20.73
C SER A 98 -6.61 17.11 19.30
N VAL A 99 -6.22 15.86 19.14
CA VAL A 99 -6.30 15.08 17.89
C VAL A 99 -7.02 13.80 18.19
N ILE A 100 -7.99 13.45 17.33
CA ILE A 100 -8.66 12.15 17.36
C ILE A 100 -8.63 11.53 15.96
N ALA A 101 -8.44 10.23 15.89
CA ALA A 101 -8.44 9.48 14.63
C ALA A 101 -9.19 8.16 14.80
N ASN A 102 -9.66 7.58 13.69
CA ASN A 102 -10.30 6.26 13.65
C ASN A 102 -9.32 5.12 13.31
N ALA A 103 -8.02 5.43 13.22
CA ALA A 103 -6.93 4.49 13.02
C ALA A 103 -5.69 5.02 13.74
N ASP A 104 -4.68 4.17 13.91
CA ASP A 104 -3.37 4.62 14.36
C ASP A 104 -2.74 5.46 13.24
N VAL A 105 -2.37 6.69 13.57
CA VAL A 105 -1.75 7.64 12.65
C VAL A 105 -0.59 8.33 13.35
N ASP A 106 0.51 8.49 12.63
CA ASP A 106 1.56 9.41 13.04
C ASP A 106 1.14 10.83 12.62
N LEU A 107 1.20 11.76 13.55
CA LEU A 107 0.81 13.15 13.33
C LEU A 107 1.98 14.08 13.63
N ASP A 108 2.51 14.71 12.59
CA ASP A 108 3.44 15.80 12.72
C ASP A 108 2.71 17.14 12.60
N VAL A 109 2.98 18.05 13.52
CA VAL A 109 2.44 19.41 13.50
C VAL A 109 3.58 20.39 13.22
N TYR A 110 3.49 21.07 12.09
CA TYR A 110 4.44 22.12 11.70
C TYR A 110 3.81 23.48 12.04
N ASP A 111 4.21 24.01 13.19
CA ASP A 111 3.88 25.39 13.57
C ASP A 111 4.83 26.35 12.85
N LEU A 112 4.28 27.15 11.95
CA LEU A 112 5.01 28.10 11.13
C LEU A 112 4.78 29.56 11.59
N ASP A 113 3.98 29.74 12.63
CA ASP A 113 3.74 31.06 13.20
C ASP A 113 5.01 31.55 13.92
N VAL A 114 5.37 32.79 13.68
CA VAL A 114 6.43 33.52 14.38
C VAL A 114 5.77 34.59 15.23
N SER A 115 6.26 34.78 16.44
CA SER A 115 5.69 35.78 17.32
C SER A 115 5.89 37.22 16.80
N ASP A 116 5.05 38.17 17.22
CA ASP A 116 5.21 39.59 16.88
C ASP A 116 6.55 40.15 17.44
N PHE A 117 7.13 39.48 18.41
CA PHE A 117 8.42 39.78 19.03
C PHE A 117 9.21 38.49 19.12
N PRO A 118 9.83 38.03 18.02
CA PRO A 118 10.50 36.75 17.97
C PRO A 118 11.75 36.71 18.86
N ASP A 119 11.93 35.58 19.53
CA ASP A 119 13.19 35.30 20.22
C ASP A 119 14.30 34.99 19.21
N GLU A 120 15.57 35.06 19.66
CA GLU A 120 16.70 34.75 18.80
C GLU A 120 16.65 33.31 18.27
N GLY A 121 16.55 33.18 16.94
CA GLY A 121 16.46 31.89 16.24
C GLY A 121 15.06 31.40 15.95
N GLU A 122 13.97 32.04 16.44
CA GLU A 122 12.57 31.61 16.18
C GLU A 122 12.22 31.67 14.69
N GLU A 123 12.68 32.69 13.96
CA GLU A 123 12.48 32.81 12.51
C GLU A 123 13.22 31.69 11.75
N ASP A 124 14.45 31.37 12.14
CA ASP A 124 15.24 30.31 11.52
C ASP A 124 14.61 28.93 11.74
N GLU A 125 14.07 28.71 12.94
CA GLU A 125 13.34 27.46 13.23
C GLU A 125 12.04 27.33 12.42
N ALA A 126 11.27 28.40 12.26
CA ALA A 126 10.06 28.41 11.45
C ALA A 126 10.37 28.17 9.97
N ASP A 127 11.47 28.75 9.45
CA ASP A 127 11.93 28.54 8.09
C ASP A 127 12.41 27.09 7.86
N GLU A 128 13.10 26.49 8.83
CA GLU A 128 13.50 25.09 8.76
C GLU A 128 12.27 24.16 8.76
N ARG A 129 11.28 24.39 9.63
CA ARG A 129 10.03 23.62 9.65
C ARG A 129 9.27 23.74 8.34
N ARG A 130 9.20 24.96 7.75
CA ARG A 130 8.59 25.19 6.43
C ARG A 130 9.29 24.37 5.34
N ARG A 131 10.63 24.39 5.31
CA ARG A 131 11.42 23.62 4.36
C ARG A 131 11.15 22.12 4.46
N VAL A 132 11.12 21.57 5.68
CA VAL A 132 10.81 20.14 5.92
C VAL A 132 9.40 19.79 5.44
N PHE A 133 8.41 20.65 5.72
CA PHE A 133 7.04 20.47 5.25
C PHE A 133 6.93 20.49 3.71
N GLU A 134 7.59 21.44 3.05
CA GLU A 134 7.62 21.54 1.58
C GLU A 134 8.31 20.34 0.95
N GLU A 135 9.37 19.82 1.54
CA GLU A 135 10.03 18.59 1.10
C GLU A 135 9.08 17.37 1.21
N LEU A 136 8.37 17.22 2.32
CA LEU A 136 7.36 16.19 2.49
C LEU A 136 6.23 16.33 1.45
N ALA A 137 5.71 17.54 1.27
CA ALA A 137 4.62 17.82 0.32
C ALA A 137 5.01 17.55 -1.15
N SER A 138 6.31 17.55 -1.47
CA SER A 138 6.84 17.26 -2.81
C SER A 138 6.96 15.75 -3.11
N ARG A 139 6.85 14.89 -2.10
CA ARG A 139 6.99 13.45 -2.27
C ARG A 139 5.77 12.86 -2.99
N PRO A 140 5.94 11.87 -3.87
CA PRO A 140 4.85 11.31 -4.66
C PRO A 140 3.84 10.48 -3.83
N ASP A 141 4.21 10.06 -2.63
CA ASP A 141 3.38 9.32 -1.68
C ASP A 141 2.56 10.25 -0.76
N TRP A 142 2.83 11.56 -0.79
CA TRP A 142 2.08 12.57 -0.05
C TRP A 142 1.18 13.41 -0.97
N ARG A 143 0.03 13.78 -0.49
CA ARG A 143 -0.93 14.61 -1.23
C ARG A 143 -1.71 15.53 -0.30
N SER A 144 -2.05 16.71 -0.77
CA SER A 144 -3.05 17.56 -0.10
C SER A 144 -4.41 16.86 -0.07
N VAL A 145 -5.10 16.93 1.04
CA VAL A 145 -6.41 16.30 1.27
C VAL A 145 -7.57 17.28 1.33
N TRP A 146 -7.32 18.59 1.06
CA TRP A 146 -8.33 19.65 0.88
C TRP A 146 -7.88 20.63 -0.20
#